data_950a48788dc64afe682f33358f375f47
#
_entry.id   950a48788dc64afe682f33358f375f47
#
_cell.length_a   1.000
_cell.length_b   1.000
_cell.length_c   1.000
_cell.angle_alpha   90.00
_cell.angle_beta   90.00
_cell.angle_gamma   90.00
#
_symmetry.space_group_name_H-M   'P 1'
#
loop_
_entity.id
_entity.type
_entity.pdbx_description
1 polymer ?
#
loop_
_entity_poly.entity_id
_entity_poly.type
_entity_poly.pdbx_seq_one_letter_code
_entity_poly.pdbx_strand_id
1 'polypeptide(L)'
;MKQKSIDFLKNHQSETPSKWRDEAVWRRENKAWLRHSQHIAVIVLSYMKQENMTQSAMAERLNCTQQYVSKILRGTENMSLETITKLEMTIGKQLIVS
;
A
#
# COMPACT_ATOMS: atom_id res chain seq x y z
N MET A 1 -4.59 -19.21 3.53
CA MET A 1 -5.14 -19.86 3.87
C MET A 1 -5.55 -20.24 3.81
N LYS A 2 -5.35 -19.90 3.74
CA LYS A 2 -5.81 -20.59 3.98
C LYS A 2 -6.51 -20.73 3.75
N GLN A 3 -6.48 -20.29 3.82
CA GLN A 3 -7.16 -20.80 3.95
C GLN A 3 -7.60 -20.93 4.17
N LYS A 4 -7.78 -20.93 4.59
CA LYS A 4 -8.32 -21.32 5.03
C LYS A 4 -8.91 -21.01 5.35
N SER A 5 -8.96 -20.74 5.56
CA SER A 5 -9.69 -20.80 6.06
C SER A 5 -10.27 -20.35 6.03
N ILE A 6 -10.47 -20.10 6.03
CA ILE A 6 -11.23 -20.04 6.18
C ILE A 6 -12.07 -20.04 5.84
N ASP A 7 -12.39 -20.08 5.97
CA ASP A 7 -13.29 -20.32 5.82
C ASP A 7 -13.99 -20.38 6.17
N PHE A 8 -13.83 -20.43 6.69
CA PHE A 8 -14.47 -20.69 7.14
C PHE A 8 -15.22 -20.17 7.42
N LEU A 9 -15.13 -19.90 7.77
CA LEU A 9 -15.83 -19.69 8.16
C LEU A 9 -16.51 -19.20 7.84
N LYS A 10 -16.78 -19.18 7.72
CA LYS A 10 -17.47 -19.02 7.45
C LYS A 10 -18.40 -18.62 7.46
N ASN A 11 -18.69 -18.54 7.87
CA ASN A 11 -19.51 -18.39 7.99
C ASN A 11 -20.05 -17.76 8.51
N HIS A 12 -20.18 -17.52 9.25
CA HIS A 12 -20.50 -17.13 9.83
C HIS A 12 -20.75 -16.29 10.34
N GLN A 13 -20.92 -16.20 10.63
CA GLN A 13 -21.06 -15.61 11.11
C GLN A 13 -20.83 -14.76 11.91
N SER A 14 -20.77 -14.73 12.35
CA SER A 14 -20.37 -13.96 13.29
C SER A 14 -19.10 -13.70 13.35
N GLU A 15 -18.84 -13.17 13.64
CA GLU A 15 -17.98 -12.77 13.56
C GLU A 15 -17.09 -12.35 14.11
N THR A 16 -16.88 -12.39 14.64
CA THR A 16 -16.07 -11.41 14.92
C THR A 16 -14.82 -11.71 15.70
N PRO A 17 -14.68 -12.54 16.70
CA PRO A 17 -13.39 -12.85 17.29
C PRO A 17 -12.46 -13.54 16.31
N SER A 18 -12.96 -14.43 15.47
CA SER A 18 -12.17 -15.10 14.45
C SER A 18 -11.66 -14.12 13.43
N LYS A 19 -12.48 -13.19 12.99
CA LYS A 19 -12.11 -12.20 11.99
C LYS A 19 -11.04 -11.27 12.53
N TRP A 20 -11.15 -10.86 13.78
CA TRP A 20 -10.16 -9.99 14.40
C TRP A 20 -8.80 -10.69 14.52
N ARG A 21 -8.83 -11.97 14.88
CA ARG A 21 -7.61 -12.76 15.00
C ARG A 21 -6.92 -12.91 13.64
N ASP A 22 -7.71 -13.18 12.61
CA ASP A 22 -7.18 -13.36 11.27
C ASP A 22 -6.54 -12.06 10.76
N GLU A 23 -7.17 -10.93 11.02
CA GLU A 23 -6.63 -9.64 10.64
C GLU A 23 -5.34 -9.32 11.40
N ALA A 24 -5.29 -9.66 12.69
CA ALA A 24 -4.11 -9.43 13.49
C ALA A 24 -2.94 -10.29 13.04
N VAL A 25 -3.22 -11.56 12.69
CA VAL A 25 -2.19 -12.46 12.17
C VAL A 25 -1.67 -11.95 10.83
N TRP A 26 -2.58 -11.56 9.95
CA TRP A 26 -2.21 -11.04 8.63
C TRP A 26 -1.30 -9.82 8.78
N ARG A 27 -1.67 -8.87 9.65
CA ARG A 27 -0.88 -7.65 9.87
C ARG A 27 0.50 -7.97 10.42
N ARG A 28 0.57 -8.92 11.35
CA ARG A 28 1.83 -9.32 11.93
C ARG A 28 2.77 -9.93 10.90
N GLU A 29 2.21 -10.78 10.02
CA GLU A 29 2.99 -11.44 8.98
C GLU A 29 3.42 -10.51 7.87
N ASN A 30 2.68 -9.42 7.67
CA ASN A 30 2.96 -8.49 6.58
C ASN A 30 3.55 -7.16 7.06
N LYS A 31 3.93 -7.10 8.32
CA LYS A 31 4.34 -5.88 8.98
C LYS A 31 5.50 -5.17 8.27
N ALA A 32 6.45 -5.95 7.80
CA ALA A 32 7.68 -5.37 7.21
C ALA A 32 7.37 -4.60 5.93
N TRP A 33 6.64 -5.22 5.01
CA TRP A 33 6.36 -4.54 3.74
C TRP A 33 5.31 -3.43 3.92
N LEU A 34 4.38 -3.59 4.88
CA LEU A 34 3.43 -2.52 5.19
C LEU A 34 4.14 -1.28 5.68
N ARG A 35 5.19 -1.45 6.48
CA ARG A 35 5.98 -0.33 6.95
C ARG A 35 6.62 0.41 5.79
N HIS A 36 7.16 -0.33 4.82
CA HIS A 36 7.72 0.29 3.62
C HIS A 36 6.66 1.05 2.83
N SER A 37 5.48 0.44 2.67
CA SER A 37 4.39 1.08 1.93
C SER A 37 3.95 2.38 2.60
N GLN A 38 3.85 2.40 3.92
CA GLN A 38 3.51 3.61 4.68
C GLN A 38 4.58 4.68 4.54
N HIS A 39 5.83 4.28 4.60
CA HIS A 39 6.95 5.21 4.43
C HIS A 39 6.93 5.85 3.04
N ILE A 40 6.70 5.03 2.02
CA ILE A 40 6.61 5.52 0.65
C ILE A 40 5.43 6.47 0.50
N ALA A 41 4.29 6.14 1.11
CA ALA A 41 3.10 7.00 1.04
C ALA A 41 3.39 8.40 1.59
N VAL A 42 4.10 8.48 2.70
CA VAL A 42 4.46 9.76 3.31
C VAL A 42 5.37 10.56 2.38
N ILE A 43 6.35 9.91 1.80
CA ILE A 43 7.29 10.58 0.88
C ILE A 43 6.56 11.09 -0.36
N VAL A 44 5.68 10.25 -0.94
CA VAL A 44 4.93 10.63 -2.13
C VAL A 44 4.02 11.81 -1.83
N LEU A 45 3.33 11.77 -0.70
CA LEU A 45 2.42 12.85 -0.31
C LEU A 45 3.20 14.15 -0.10
N SER A 46 4.35 14.08 0.55
CA SER A 46 5.21 15.25 0.77
C SER A 46 5.67 15.85 -0.55
N TYR A 47 6.08 15.00 -1.47
CA TYR A 47 6.51 15.44 -2.79
C TYR A 47 5.37 16.14 -3.53
N MET A 48 4.17 15.54 -3.50
CA MET A 48 3.02 16.12 -4.17
C MET A 48 2.66 17.48 -3.58
N LYS A 49 2.73 17.62 -2.27
CA LYS A 49 2.45 18.90 -1.61
C LYS A 49 3.50 19.95 -1.99
N GLN A 50 4.74 19.55 -2.01
CA GLN A 50 5.85 20.44 -2.33
C GLN A 50 5.73 20.95 -3.76
N GLU A 51 5.29 20.09 -4.68
CA GLU A 51 5.16 20.42 -6.11
C GLU A 51 3.77 20.91 -6.49
N ASN A 52 2.88 21.06 -5.53
CA ASN A 52 1.48 21.44 -5.77
C ASN A 52 0.80 20.54 -6.79
N MET A 53 1.01 19.22 -6.65
CA MET A 53 0.47 18.25 -7.61
C MET A 53 -0.81 17.64 -7.09
N THR A 54 -1.76 17.46 -8.00
CA THR A 54 -2.96 16.69 -7.72
C THR A 54 -2.67 15.21 -7.92
N GLN A 55 -3.56 14.34 -7.45
CA GLN A 55 -3.44 12.91 -7.70
C GLN A 55 -3.50 12.60 -9.20
N SER A 56 -4.30 13.35 -9.93
CA SER A 56 -4.40 13.21 -11.37
C SER A 56 -3.08 13.52 -12.06
N ALA A 57 -2.44 14.61 -11.66
CA ALA A 57 -1.14 14.99 -12.21
C ALA A 57 -0.06 13.96 -11.89
N MET A 58 -0.08 13.44 -10.66
CA MET A 58 0.87 12.41 -10.27
C MET A 58 0.66 11.12 -11.05
N ALA A 59 -0.61 10.77 -11.29
CA ALA A 59 -0.95 9.60 -12.09
C ALA A 59 -0.40 9.72 -13.51
N GLU A 60 -0.50 10.89 -14.10
CA GLU A 60 0.09 11.14 -15.40
C GLU A 60 1.60 10.93 -15.41
N ARG A 61 2.27 11.48 -14.41
CA ARG A 61 3.72 11.33 -14.28
C ARG A 61 4.13 9.87 -14.16
N LEU A 62 3.34 9.09 -13.42
CA LEU A 62 3.65 7.69 -13.18
C LEU A 62 3.09 6.77 -14.26
N ASN A 63 2.34 7.33 -15.19
CA ASN A 63 1.69 6.55 -16.26
C ASN A 63 0.80 5.46 -15.66
N CYS A 64 -0.03 5.85 -14.71
CA CYS A 64 -0.97 4.96 -14.05
C CYS A 64 -2.29 5.68 -13.82
N THR A 65 -3.24 5.03 -13.14
CA THR A 65 -4.55 5.63 -12.88
C THR A 65 -4.50 6.46 -11.61
N GLN A 66 -5.45 7.41 -11.51
CA GLN A 66 -5.61 8.19 -10.31
C GLN A 66 -5.97 7.31 -9.12
N GLN A 67 -6.78 6.27 -9.36
CA GLN A 67 -7.15 5.30 -8.33
C GLN A 67 -5.92 4.61 -7.76
N TYR A 68 -4.94 4.33 -8.61
CA TYR A 68 -3.72 3.67 -8.15
C TYR A 68 -2.89 4.62 -7.27
N VAL A 69 -2.81 5.89 -7.66
CA VAL A 69 -2.15 6.90 -6.81
C VAL A 69 -2.84 6.97 -5.44
N SER A 70 -4.17 6.96 -5.43
CA SER A 70 -4.93 6.96 -4.20
C SER A 70 -4.59 5.76 -3.32
N LYS A 71 -4.43 4.57 -3.92
CA LYS A 71 -4.03 3.37 -3.19
C LYS A 71 -2.63 3.51 -2.59
N ILE A 72 -1.69 4.06 -3.36
CA ILE A 72 -0.34 4.29 -2.85
C ILE A 72 -0.37 5.19 -1.62
N LEU A 73 -1.17 6.24 -1.68
CA LEU A 73 -1.23 7.23 -0.61
C LEU A 73 -1.88 6.69 0.67
N ARG A 74 -2.63 5.60 0.57
CA ARG A 74 -3.20 4.96 1.76
C ARG A 74 -2.15 4.22 2.58
N GLY A 75 -1.01 3.88 1.99
CA GLY A 75 0.06 3.20 2.72
C GLY A 75 -0.19 1.73 2.94
N THR A 76 -1.05 1.11 2.13
CA THR A 76 -1.35 -0.31 2.27
C THR A 76 -1.15 -1.07 0.96
N GLU A 77 -0.59 -0.43 -0.05
CA GLU A 77 -0.41 -1.05 -1.34
C GLU A 77 0.89 -1.84 -1.38
N ASN A 78 0.81 -3.09 -1.85
CA ASN A 78 2.00 -3.92 -2.07
C ASN A 78 2.51 -3.63 -3.46
N MET A 79 3.38 -2.63 -3.55
CA MET A 79 3.87 -2.14 -4.84
C MET A 79 4.94 -3.05 -5.41
N SER A 80 4.92 -3.23 -6.73
CA SER A 80 5.98 -3.95 -7.41
C SER A 80 7.27 -3.13 -7.40
N LEU A 81 8.38 -3.78 -7.61
CA LEU A 81 9.65 -3.08 -7.73
C LEU A 81 9.65 -2.10 -8.89
N GLU A 82 8.95 -2.45 -9.95
CA GLU A 82 8.82 -1.56 -11.10
C GLU A 82 8.12 -0.26 -10.72
N THR A 83 7.04 -0.36 -9.96
CA THR A 83 6.31 0.82 -9.50
C THR A 83 7.17 1.67 -8.58
N ILE A 84 7.89 1.03 -7.67
CA ILE A 84 8.77 1.74 -6.75
C ILE A 84 9.87 2.46 -7.52
N THR A 85 10.43 1.82 -8.54
CA THR A 85 11.45 2.44 -9.38
C THR A 85 10.91 3.68 -10.11
N LYS A 86 9.69 3.59 -10.63
CA LYS A 86 9.05 4.74 -11.26
C LYS A 86 8.88 5.89 -10.29
N LEU A 87 8.47 5.57 -9.07
CA LEU A 87 8.34 6.59 -8.03
C LEU A 87 9.68 7.23 -7.70
N GLU A 88 10.72 6.41 -7.57
CA GLU A 88 12.06 6.93 -7.29
C GLU A 88 12.54 7.86 -8.38
N MET A 89 12.31 7.49 -9.62
CA MET A 89 12.72 8.32 -10.76
C MET A 89 11.93 9.62 -10.81
N THR A 90 10.67 9.58 -10.50
CA THR A 90 9.81 10.77 -10.54
C THR A 90 10.15 11.73 -9.41
N ILE A 91 10.35 11.22 -8.24
CA ILE A 91 10.61 12.01 -7.04
C ILE A 91 12.08 12.40 -6.94
N GLY A 92 12.95 11.62 -7.53
CA GLY A 92 14.38 11.87 -7.48
C GLY A 92 15.01 11.48 -6.15
N LYS A 93 14.42 10.49 -5.49
CA LYS A 93 14.85 10.06 -4.17
C LYS A 93 14.74 8.56 -4.06
N GLN A 94 15.69 7.93 -3.41
CA GLN A 94 15.66 6.49 -3.19
C GLN A 94 14.62 6.16 -2.12
N LEU A 95 13.72 5.23 -2.41
CA LEU A 95 12.62 4.86 -1.52
C LEU A 95 12.90 3.57 -0.76
N ILE A 96 13.69 2.69 -1.35
CA ILE A 96 14.10 1.46 -0.70
C ILE A 96 15.59 1.56 -0.45
N VAL A 97 15.99 1.36 0.78
CA VAL A 97 17.39 1.37 1.16
C VAL A 97 17.87 -0.07 1.20
N SER A 98 18.89 -0.34 0.47
CA SER A 98 19.47 -1.68 0.47
C SER A 98 20.58 -1.80 1.49
#